data_3608e8906294d52325031f4b8ca83a45
#
_entry.id   3608e8906294d52325031f4b8ca83a45
#
_cell.length_a   1.000
_cell.length_b   1.000
_cell.length_c   1.000
_cell.angle_alpha   90.00
_cell.angle_beta   90.00
_cell.angle_gamma   90.00
#
_symmetry.space_group_name_H-M   'P 1'
#
loop_
_entity.id
_entity.type
_entity.pdbx_description
1 polymer ?
#
loop_
_entity_poly.entity_id
_entity_poly.type
_entity_poly.pdbx_seq_one_letter_code
_entity_poly.pdbx_strand_id
1 'polypeptide(L)'
;MVNVLDFGATPIAKMAAQTLRDRFRSSGELLVADTDLSRAAAKGIGYSGSLNLTVTEARDLGAAMATEFYVIGDAQTLRRSSFQSPVYFESYCSIFLVSTRTGQLLLWDRPSFENHEATVAEARLSEYLASDLLTRRLVTTIRKAHDNERAQRTILTPTAEALIEDAPEDEKAAEIQGIRLPRPYRRLRPEYPDTAARAEAEATVDVVVAVGADGEVGEVQIVRWAGFGLDETTVATVRQLHFFPAMKNGTPIPMRVLLRYNFRKPPR
;
A
#
# COMPACT_ATOMS: atom_id res chain seq x y z
N MET A 1 6.97 -16.20 -9.26
CA MET A 1 5.77 -16.87 -8.70
C MET A 1 4.88 -15.86 -8.03
N VAL A 2 3.55 -15.96 -8.23
CA VAL A 2 2.55 -15.04 -7.66
C VAL A 2 1.55 -15.82 -6.79
N ASN A 3 1.05 -15.17 -5.74
CA ASN A 3 -0.04 -15.68 -4.93
C ASN A 3 -1.23 -14.72 -4.93
N VAL A 4 -2.44 -15.25 -4.74
CA VAL A 4 -3.66 -14.47 -4.46
C VAL A 4 -4.26 -15.01 -3.17
N LEU A 5 -4.20 -14.25 -2.10
CA LEU A 5 -4.82 -14.60 -0.81
C LEU A 5 -6.36 -14.52 -0.90
N ASP A 6 -7.03 -15.02 0.12
CA ASP A 6 -8.48 -14.89 0.21
C ASP A 6 -8.86 -13.44 0.56
N PHE A 7 -9.92 -12.94 -0.07
CA PHE A 7 -10.40 -11.56 0.10
C PHE A 7 -11.48 -11.43 1.19
N GLY A 8 -11.72 -12.50 1.92
CA GLY A 8 -12.69 -12.57 3.00
C GLY A 8 -13.55 -13.83 2.97
N ALA A 9 -14.50 -13.90 3.89
CA ALA A 9 -15.35 -15.07 4.07
C ALA A 9 -16.64 -15.06 3.23
N THR A 10 -17.05 -13.89 2.71
CA THR A 10 -18.29 -13.74 1.93
C THR A 10 -18.23 -14.49 0.59
N PRO A 11 -19.38 -14.90 0.02
CA PRO A 11 -19.39 -15.53 -1.31
C PRO A 11 -18.70 -14.70 -2.39
N ILE A 12 -18.95 -13.38 -2.41
CA ILE A 12 -18.36 -12.46 -3.38
C ILE A 12 -16.84 -12.35 -3.20
N ALA A 13 -16.34 -12.36 -1.96
CA ALA A 13 -14.91 -12.32 -1.66
C ALA A 13 -14.19 -13.61 -2.14
N LYS A 14 -14.80 -14.77 -1.90
CA LYS A 14 -14.28 -16.06 -2.39
C LYS A 14 -14.26 -16.10 -3.91
N MET A 15 -15.36 -15.69 -4.55
CA MET A 15 -15.46 -15.61 -6.01
C MET A 15 -14.38 -14.68 -6.58
N ALA A 16 -14.20 -13.47 -6.02
CA ALA A 16 -13.23 -12.50 -6.49
C ALA A 16 -11.79 -13.04 -6.47
N ALA A 17 -11.37 -13.60 -5.32
CA ALA A 17 -10.04 -14.21 -5.19
C ALA A 17 -9.85 -15.39 -6.15
N GLN A 18 -10.86 -16.26 -6.29
CA GLN A 18 -10.79 -17.41 -7.19
C GLN A 18 -10.71 -16.97 -8.66
N THR A 19 -11.52 -15.98 -9.07
CA THR A 19 -11.47 -15.44 -10.43
C THR A 19 -10.08 -14.93 -10.79
N LEU A 20 -9.42 -14.17 -9.89
CA LEU A 20 -8.05 -13.69 -10.15
C LEU A 20 -7.03 -14.84 -10.24
N ARG A 21 -7.14 -15.88 -9.38
CA ARG A 21 -6.29 -17.07 -9.46
C ARG A 21 -6.44 -17.77 -10.82
N ASP A 22 -7.66 -17.96 -11.28
CA ASP A 22 -7.95 -18.64 -12.54
C ASP A 22 -7.49 -17.81 -13.74
N ARG A 23 -7.65 -16.48 -13.69
CA ARG A 23 -7.12 -15.57 -14.71
C ARG A 23 -5.60 -15.59 -14.78
N PHE A 24 -4.89 -15.61 -13.65
CA PHE A 24 -3.44 -15.74 -13.64
C PHE A 24 -2.97 -17.09 -14.18
N ARG A 25 -3.64 -18.19 -13.82
CA ARG A 25 -3.33 -19.52 -14.39
C ARG A 25 -3.57 -19.56 -15.89
N SER A 26 -4.70 -19.04 -16.35
CA SER A 26 -5.08 -19.04 -17.76
C SER A 26 -4.19 -18.16 -18.63
N SER A 27 -3.55 -17.13 -18.06
CA SER A 27 -2.62 -16.29 -18.82
C SER A 27 -1.38 -17.04 -19.28
N GLY A 28 -1.02 -18.14 -18.60
CA GLY A 28 0.19 -18.92 -18.87
C GLY A 28 1.51 -18.17 -18.59
N GLU A 29 1.44 -16.93 -18.09
CA GLU A 29 2.58 -16.04 -17.90
C GLU A 29 3.14 -16.06 -16.47
N LEU A 30 2.33 -16.53 -15.52
CA LEU A 30 2.64 -16.52 -14.08
C LEU A 30 2.42 -17.92 -13.48
N LEU A 31 3.36 -18.34 -12.65
CA LEU A 31 3.17 -19.51 -11.78
C LEU A 31 2.39 -19.05 -10.55
N VAL A 32 1.19 -19.63 -10.36
CA VAL A 32 0.32 -19.34 -9.21
C VAL A 32 0.62 -20.32 -8.08
N ALA A 33 0.91 -19.79 -6.89
CA ALA A 33 1.21 -20.58 -5.71
C ALA A 33 0.00 -21.42 -5.24
N ASP A 34 0.28 -22.47 -4.48
CA ASP A 34 -0.76 -23.26 -3.81
C ASP A 34 -1.49 -22.42 -2.76
N THR A 35 -2.82 -22.40 -2.84
CA THR A 35 -3.65 -21.53 -2.01
C THR A 35 -3.72 -22.00 -0.56
N ASP A 36 -3.75 -23.31 -0.31
CA ASP A 36 -3.91 -23.83 1.04
C ASP A 36 -2.62 -23.73 1.83
N LEU A 37 -1.48 -24.01 1.17
CA LEU A 37 -0.15 -23.77 1.75
C LEU A 37 0.06 -22.29 2.08
N SER A 38 -0.31 -21.41 1.17
CA SER A 38 -0.17 -19.97 1.36
C SER A 38 -1.06 -19.43 2.47
N ARG A 39 -2.28 -19.92 2.58
CA ARG A 39 -3.21 -19.57 3.68
C ARG A 39 -2.66 -20.03 5.03
N ALA A 40 -2.16 -21.27 5.10
CA ALA A 40 -1.54 -21.80 6.30
C ALA A 40 -0.31 -21.00 6.73
N ALA A 41 0.55 -20.62 5.78
CA ALA A 41 1.74 -19.81 6.02
C ALA A 41 1.37 -18.39 6.52
N ALA A 42 0.44 -17.70 5.87
CA ALA A 42 -0.03 -16.38 6.29
C ALA A 42 -0.63 -16.43 7.72
N LYS A 43 -1.43 -17.46 8.02
CA LYS A 43 -1.97 -17.67 9.36
C LYS A 43 -0.86 -17.94 10.40
N GLY A 44 0.18 -18.69 10.01
CA GLY A 44 1.31 -19.04 10.86
C GLY A 44 2.09 -17.84 11.39
N ILE A 45 2.16 -16.76 10.61
CA ILE A 45 2.79 -15.48 11.02
C ILE A 45 1.79 -14.48 11.63
N GLY A 46 0.53 -14.91 11.88
CA GLY A 46 -0.49 -14.05 12.49
C GLY A 46 -1.15 -13.03 11.57
N TYR A 47 -1.03 -13.18 10.24
CA TYR A 47 -1.71 -12.28 9.31
C TYR A 47 -3.23 -12.36 9.46
N SER A 48 -3.86 -11.22 9.78
CA SER A 48 -5.29 -11.10 10.10
C SER A 48 -6.16 -10.59 8.94
N GLY A 49 -5.57 -10.38 7.74
CA GLY A 49 -6.29 -9.81 6.60
C GLY A 49 -6.20 -8.29 6.50
N SER A 50 -5.28 -7.65 7.21
CA SER A 50 -5.04 -6.20 7.08
C SER A 50 -4.62 -5.81 5.66
N LEU A 51 -5.20 -4.73 5.14
CA LEU A 51 -4.82 -4.11 3.86
C LEU A 51 -3.91 -2.89 4.05
N ASN A 52 -3.53 -2.57 5.28
CA ASN A 52 -2.66 -1.43 5.61
C ASN A 52 -1.40 -1.96 6.31
N LEU A 53 -0.44 -2.40 5.50
CA LEU A 53 0.79 -3.04 5.95
C LEU A 53 1.98 -2.07 5.93
N THR A 54 2.90 -2.26 6.87
CA THR A 54 4.26 -1.75 6.71
C THR A 54 5.00 -2.56 5.64
N VAL A 55 6.04 -1.98 5.06
CA VAL A 55 6.90 -2.70 4.10
C VAL A 55 7.56 -3.93 4.74
N THR A 56 7.81 -3.91 6.05
CA THR A 56 8.34 -5.07 6.80
C THR A 56 7.29 -6.17 6.91
N GLU A 57 6.09 -5.85 7.41
CA GLU A 57 4.97 -6.81 7.49
C GLU A 57 4.66 -7.41 6.11
N ALA A 58 4.70 -6.59 5.05
CA ALA A 58 4.47 -7.03 3.69
C ALA A 58 5.55 -7.99 3.17
N ARG A 59 6.82 -7.73 3.50
CA ARG A 59 7.94 -8.65 3.19
C ARG A 59 7.81 -9.97 3.93
N ASP A 60 7.52 -9.92 5.21
CA ASP A 60 7.38 -11.11 6.06
C ASP A 60 6.23 -11.99 5.57
N LEU A 61 5.10 -11.38 5.19
CA LEU A 61 3.96 -12.09 4.62
C LEU A 61 4.33 -12.82 3.32
N GLY A 62 4.97 -12.12 2.39
CA GLY A 62 5.39 -12.69 1.12
C GLY A 62 6.46 -13.77 1.29
N ALA A 63 7.42 -13.56 2.18
CA ALA A 63 8.47 -14.52 2.52
C ALA A 63 7.89 -15.82 3.12
N ALA A 64 6.93 -15.70 4.04
CA ALA A 64 6.24 -16.86 4.62
C ALA A 64 5.54 -17.70 3.54
N MET A 65 4.94 -17.05 2.54
CA MET A 65 4.28 -17.72 1.41
C MET A 65 5.25 -18.21 0.31
N ALA A 66 6.55 -17.92 0.44
CA ALA A 66 7.57 -18.23 -0.54
C ALA A 66 7.22 -17.76 -1.99
N THR A 67 6.65 -16.57 -2.12
CA THR A 67 6.26 -15.97 -3.40
C THR A 67 7.01 -14.68 -3.67
N GLU A 68 7.21 -14.32 -4.94
CA GLU A 68 7.86 -13.05 -5.34
C GLU A 68 6.89 -11.89 -5.29
N PHE A 69 5.64 -12.15 -5.66
CA PHE A 69 4.55 -11.18 -5.66
C PHE A 69 3.31 -11.82 -5.06
N TYR A 70 2.45 -11.01 -4.48
CA TYR A 70 1.17 -11.49 -3.99
C TYR A 70 0.08 -10.42 -4.11
N VAL A 71 -1.16 -10.89 -4.12
CA VAL A 71 -2.36 -10.04 -4.12
C VAL A 71 -3.12 -10.29 -2.84
N ILE A 72 -3.41 -9.21 -2.11
CA ILE A 72 -4.36 -9.17 -1.00
C ILE A 72 -5.52 -8.27 -1.38
N GLY A 73 -6.64 -8.41 -0.70
CA GLY A 73 -7.82 -7.60 -0.99
C GLY A 73 -8.99 -7.90 -0.08
N ASP A 74 -10.06 -7.21 -0.34
CA ASP A 74 -11.38 -7.48 0.20
C ASP A 74 -12.46 -7.32 -0.87
N ALA A 75 -13.57 -8.01 -0.73
CA ALA A 75 -14.73 -7.81 -1.60
C ALA A 75 -16.04 -7.98 -0.82
N GLN A 76 -16.95 -7.08 -1.07
CA GLN A 76 -18.25 -7.05 -0.39
C GLN A 76 -19.33 -6.51 -1.31
N THR A 77 -20.57 -6.89 -1.01
CA THR A 77 -21.77 -6.27 -1.55
C THR A 77 -22.51 -5.59 -0.40
N LEU A 78 -22.61 -4.26 -0.46
CA LEU A 78 -23.19 -3.43 0.57
C LEU A 78 -24.52 -2.88 0.10
N ARG A 79 -25.53 -2.93 0.98
CA ARG A 79 -26.77 -2.19 0.79
C ARG A 79 -26.54 -0.72 1.17
N ARG A 80 -26.77 0.16 0.22
CA ARG A 80 -26.58 1.60 0.36
C ARG A 80 -27.92 2.34 0.19
N SER A 81 -27.94 3.59 0.62
CA SER A 81 -29.02 4.54 0.32
C SER A 81 -28.42 5.93 0.12
N SER A 82 -29.02 6.71 -0.76
CA SER A 82 -28.68 8.10 -0.97
C SER A 82 -29.96 8.93 -1.11
N PHE A 83 -29.82 10.26 -1.11
CA PHE A 83 -30.95 11.15 -1.32
C PHE A 83 -31.65 10.94 -2.70
N GLN A 84 -30.87 10.54 -3.71
CA GLN A 84 -31.36 10.30 -5.09
C GLN A 84 -31.88 8.87 -5.30
N SER A 85 -31.39 7.90 -4.49
CA SER A 85 -31.78 6.50 -4.61
C SER A 85 -32.00 5.90 -3.21
N PRO A 86 -33.27 5.59 -2.84
CA PRO A 86 -33.58 5.13 -1.48
C PRO A 86 -32.91 3.82 -1.10
N VAL A 87 -32.71 2.92 -2.07
CA VAL A 87 -31.98 1.66 -1.87
C VAL A 87 -31.26 1.28 -3.15
N TYR A 88 -29.96 0.98 -3.01
CA TYR A 88 -29.15 0.35 -4.06
C TYR A 88 -28.10 -0.54 -3.42
N PHE A 89 -27.44 -1.38 -4.22
CA PHE A 89 -26.38 -2.24 -3.80
C PHE A 89 -25.08 -1.84 -4.51
N GLU A 90 -24.03 -1.67 -3.72
CA GLU A 90 -22.66 -1.47 -4.19
C GLU A 90 -21.91 -2.78 -4.03
N SER A 91 -21.45 -3.39 -5.12
CA SER A 91 -20.54 -4.53 -5.09
C SER A 91 -19.14 -4.05 -5.50
N TYR A 92 -18.14 -4.27 -4.64
CA TYR A 92 -16.77 -3.82 -4.87
C TYR A 92 -15.74 -4.90 -4.54
N CYS A 93 -14.54 -4.69 -5.06
CA CYS A 93 -13.37 -5.48 -4.73
C CYS A 93 -12.15 -4.56 -4.63
N SER A 94 -11.50 -4.52 -3.48
CA SER A 94 -10.20 -3.85 -3.34
C SER A 94 -9.09 -4.86 -3.64
N ILE A 95 -8.14 -4.47 -4.48
CA ILE A 95 -7.05 -5.31 -4.99
C ILE A 95 -5.74 -4.59 -4.72
N PHE A 96 -4.82 -5.25 -4.02
CA PHE A 96 -3.50 -4.73 -3.69
C PHE A 96 -2.44 -5.72 -4.15
N LEU A 97 -1.67 -5.35 -5.16
CA LEU A 97 -0.54 -6.14 -5.67
C LEU A 97 0.75 -5.67 -4.97
N VAL A 98 1.44 -6.58 -4.34
CA VAL A 98 2.60 -6.30 -3.49
C VAL A 98 3.82 -7.08 -3.95
N SER A 99 4.99 -6.46 -3.90
CA SER A 99 6.29 -7.13 -4.05
C SER A 99 6.76 -7.68 -2.71
N THR A 100 7.05 -8.96 -2.65
CA THR A 100 7.65 -9.60 -1.47
C THR A 100 9.02 -9.02 -1.17
N ARG A 101 9.84 -8.80 -2.19
CA ARG A 101 11.22 -8.37 -2.01
C ARG A 101 11.32 -6.97 -1.39
N THR A 102 10.53 -6.04 -1.88
CA THR A 102 10.57 -4.65 -1.43
C THR A 102 9.54 -4.35 -0.34
N GLY A 103 8.49 -5.16 -0.21
CA GLY A 103 7.32 -4.89 0.62
C GLY A 103 6.44 -3.76 0.07
N GLN A 104 6.76 -3.21 -1.09
CA GLN A 104 6.05 -2.07 -1.66
C GLN A 104 4.75 -2.49 -2.33
N LEU A 105 3.74 -1.63 -2.20
CA LEU A 105 2.52 -1.69 -2.99
C LEU A 105 2.84 -1.27 -4.43
N LEU A 106 2.65 -2.18 -5.37
CA LEU A 106 2.95 -1.95 -6.80
C LEU A 106 1.74 -1.41 -7.56
N LEU A 107 0.56 -1.84 -7.16
CA LEU A 107 -0.70 -1.43 -7.77
C LEU A 107 -1.82 -1.64 -6.76
N TRP A 108 -2.73 -0.68 -6.70
CA TRP A 108 -4.02 -0.83 -6.07
C TRP A 108 -5.13 -0.53 -7.07
N ASP A 109 -6.28 -1.18 -6.90
CA ASP A 109 -7.49 -0.93 -7.68
C ASP A 109 -8.72 -1.20 -6.80
N ARG A 110 -9.81 -0.50 -7.04
CA ARG A 110 -11.09 -0.74 -6.37
C ARG A 110 -12.24 -0.57 -7.36
N PRO A 111 -12.46 -1.55 -8.25
CA PRO A 111 -13.67 -1.60 -9.04
C PRO A 111 -14.91 -1.66 -8.13
N SER A 112 -15.91 -0.86 -8.46
CA SER A 112 -17.15 -0.77 -7.73
C SER A 112 -18.31 -0.57 -8.72
N PHE A 113 -19.37 -1.37 -8.53
CA PHE A 113 -20.55 -1.36 -9.39
C PHE A 113 -21.81 -1.22 -8.54
N GLU A 114 -22.66 -0.30 -8.95
CA GLU A 114 -23.91 -0.03 -8.26
C GLU A 114 -25.12 -0.49 -9.10
N ASN A 115 -26.10 -1.06 -8.44
CA ASN A 115 -27.38 -1.45 -9.05
C ASN A 115 -28.49 -1.54 -7.98
N HIS A 116 -29.75 -1.48 -8.41
CA HIS A 116 -30.89 -1.72 -7.52
C HIS A 116 -30.99 -3.17 -7.06
N GLU A 117 -30.38 -4.10 -7.82
CA GLU A 117 -30.31 -5.52 -7.49
C GLU A 117 -28.87 -5.91 -7.17
N ALA A 118 -28.65 -6.58 -6.02
CA ALA A 118 -27.33 -7.03 -5.58
C ALA A 118 -26.68 -7.98 -6.59
N THR A 119 -27.45 -8.91 -7.15
CA THR A 119 -26.98 -9.90 -8.13
C THR A 119 -26.45 -9.27 -9.41
N VAL A 120 -27.05 -8.17 -9.86
CA VAL A 120 -26.59 -7.43 -11.05
C VAL A 120 -25.29 -6.67 -10.76
N ALA A 121 -25.17 -6.05 -9.58
CA ALA A 121 -23.93 -5.40 -9.16
C ALA A 121 -22.77 -6.42 -9.04
N GLU A 122 -23.03 -7.59 -8.45
CA GLU A 122 -22.07 -8.69 -8.32
C GLU A 122 -21.65 -9.27 -9.68
N ALA A 123 -22.60 -9.45 -10.61
CA ALA A 123 -22.31 -9.93 -11.94
C ALA A 123 -21.36 -8.98 -12.70
N ARG A 124 -21.59 -7.67 -12.62
CA ARG A 124 -20.72 -6.66 -13.23
C ARG A 124 -19.32 -6.66 -12.60
N LEU A 125 -19.22 -6.81 -11.29
CA LEU A 125 -17.93 -6.95 -10.62
C LEU A 125 -17.21 -8.21 -11.10
N SER A 126 -17.91 -9.33 -11.17
CA SER A 126 -17.36 -10.60 -11.65
C SER A 126 -16.84 -10.50 -13.10
N GLU A 127 -17.60 -9.85 -13.99
CA GLU A 127 -17.19 -9.58 -15.36
C GLU A 127 -15.92 -8.73 -15.43
N TYR A 128 -15.84 -7.67 -14.65
CA TYR A 128 -14.65 -6.83 -14.57
C TYR A 128 -13.42 -7.62 -14.10
N LEU A 129 -13.56 -8.40 -13.01
CA LEU A 129 -12.47 -9.22 -12.46
C LEU A 129 -11.99 -10.30 -13.45
N ALA A 130 -12.88 -10.81 -14.27
CA ALA A 130 -12.58 -11.78 -15.34
C ALA A 130 -12.02 -11.12 -16.61
N SER A 131 -11.95 -9.79 -16.67
CA SER A 131 -11.55 -9.08 -17.89
C SER A 131 -10.05 -9.24 -18.20
N ASP A 132 -9.74 -9.31 -19.51
CA ASP A 132 -8.36 -9.31 -19.98
C ASP A 132 -7.63 -8.00 -19.64
N LEU A 133 -8.35 -6.88 -19.53
CA LEU A 133 -7.78 -5.57 -19.21
C LEU A 133 -7.13 -5.59 -17.82
N LEU A 134 -7.87 -6.04 -16.80
CA LEU A 134 -7.35 -6.16 -15.43
C LEU A 134 -6.19 -7.14 -15.37
N THR A 135 -6.35 -8.32 -15.97
CA THR A 135 -5.31 -9.36 -15.99
C THR A 135 -4.01 -8.82 -16.60
N ARG A 136 -4.08 -8.20 -17.79
CA ARG A 136 -2.90 -7.61 -18.46
C ARG A 136 -2.26 -6.50 -17.62
N ARG A 137 -3.05 -5.65 -16.97
CA ARG A 137 -2.55 -4.59 -16.10
C ARG A 137 -1.73 -5.16 -14.94
N LEU A 138 -2.26 -6.19 -14.25
CA LEU A 138 -1.56 -6.85 -13.15
C LEU A 138 -0.29 -7.56 -13.62
N VAL A 139 -0.37 -8.36 -14.69
CA VAL A 139 0.78 -9.08 -15.26
C VAL A 139 1.88 -8.11 -15.72
N THR A 140 1.51 -7.03 -16.40
CA THR A 140 2.47 -6.02 -16.86
C THR A 140 3.16 -5.34 -15.68
N THR A 141 2.42 -5.05 -14.60
CA THR A 141 3.00 -4.46 -13.38
C THR A 141 3.98 -5.41 -12.71
N ILE A 142 3.64 -6.71 -12.60
CA ILE A 142 4.54 -7.75 -12.06
C ILE A 142 5.82 -7.83 -12.88
N ARG A 143 5.73 -7.87 -14.21
CA ARG A 143 6.91 -7.93 -15.08
C ARG A 143 7.82 -6.72 -14.89
N LYS A 144 7.25 -5.52 -14.95
CA LYS A 144 8.03 -4.28 -14.73
C LYS A 144 8.72 -4.27 -13.38
N ALA A 145 8.01 -4.69 -12.31
CA ALA A 145 8.59 -4.77 -10.98
C ALA A 145 9.73 -5.79 -10.93
N HIS A 146 9.53 -6.98 -11.49
CA HIS A 146 10.55 -8.03 -11.56
C HIS A 146 11.82 -7.55 -12.30
N ASP A 147 11.66 -6.89 -13.45
CA ASP A 147 12.79 -6.37 -14.23
C ASP A 147 13.53 -5.27 -13.49
N ASN A 148 12.82 -4.34 -12.87
CA ASN A 148 13.40 -3.27 -12.04
C ASN A 148 14.16 -3.85 -10.85
N GLU A 149 13.58 -4.84 -10.16
CA GLU A 149 14.20 -5.50 -9.03
C GLU A 149 15.46 -6.28 -9.41
N ARG A 150 15.46 -6.88 -10.60
CA ARG A 150 16.63 -7.56 -11.15
C ARG A 150 17.74 -6.56 -11.50
N ALA A 151 17.39 -5.43 -12.13
CA ALA A 151 18.34 -4.37 -12.44
C ALA A 151 18.99 -3.80 -11.17
N GLN A 152 18.20 -3.54 -10.12
CA GLN A 152 18.71 -3.03 -8.84
C GLN A 152 19.69 -3.98 -8.14
N ARG A 153 19.58 -5.31 -8.32
CA ARG A 153 20.56 -6.28 -7.79
C ARG A 153 21.94 -6.12 -8.41
N THR A 154 22.01 -5.57 -9.61
CA THR A 154 23.26 -5.40 -10.36
C THR A 154 24.00 -4.11 -9.98
N ILE A 155 23.30 -3.15 -9.36
CA ILE A 155 23.88 -1.86 -8.93
C ILE A 155 24.35 -2.00 -7.48
N LEU A 156 25.64 -2.27 -7.27
CA LEU A 156 26.26 -2.44 -5.94
C LEU A 156 26.78 -1.12 -5.32
N THR A 157 26.51 0.03 -5.92
CA THR A 157 27.04 1.31 -5.45
C THR A 157 26.11 1.93 -4.40
N PRO A 158 26.56 2.14 -3.15
CA PRO A 158 25.79 2.92 -2.18
C PRO A 158 25.64 4.36 -2.71
N THR A 159 24.41 4.84 -2.76
CA THR A 159 24.14 6.26 -3.02
C THR A 159 24.57 7.08 -1.81
N ALA A 160 24.98 8.35 -2.01
CA ALA A 160 25.32 9.27 -0.90
C ALA A 160 24.20 9.40 0.14
N GLU A 161 22.95 9.20 -0.27
CA GLU A 161 21.76 9.14 0.59
C GLU A 161 21.75 7.94 1.55
N ALA A 162 22.45 6.85 1.23
CA ALA A 162 22.59 5.70 2.14
C ALA A 162 23.41 6.01 3.40
N LEU A 163 24.12 7.14 3.43
CA LEU A 163 24.93 7.59 4.56
C LEU A 163 24.18 8.55 5.51
N ILE A 164 22.91 8.90 5.23
CA ILE A 164 22.10 9.75 6.10
C ILE A 164 21.63 8.92 7.30
N GLU A 165 21.95 9.38 8.52
CA GLU A 165 21.56 8.71 9.76
C GLU A 165 20.05 8.81 9.98
N ASP A 166 19.44 7.76 10.53
CA ASP A 166 18.05 7.78 10.98
C ASP A 166 17.92 8.58 12.27
N ALA A 167 16.79 9.28 12.43
CA ALA A 167 16.49 9.99 13.66
C ALA A 167 16.41 9.01 14.84
N PRO A 168 16.94 9.38 16.02
CA PRO A 168 16.71 8.63 17.25
C PRO A 168 15.22 8.40 17.51
N GLU A 169 14.90 7.31 18.21
CA GLU A 169 13.51 6.87 18.43
C GLU A 169 12.64 7.90 19.13
N ASP A 170 13.25 8.72 20.02
CA ASP A 170 12.54 9.77 20.75
C ASP A 170 13.43 11.00 21.05
N GLU A 171 12.82 12.07 21.55
CA GLU A 171 13.54 13.31 21.92
C GLU A 171 14.59 13.07 23.01
N LYS A 172 14.37 12.14 23.94
CA LYS A 172 15.33 11.85 25.03
C LYS A 172 16.57 11.17 24.49
N ALA A 173 16.42 10.20 23.59
CA ALA A 173 17.53 9.54 22.91
C ALA A 173 18.33 10.55 22.07
N ALA A 174 17.65 11.51 21.45
CA ALA A 174 18.29 12.59 20.70
C ALA A 174 19.10 13.53 21.60
N GLU A 175 18.55 13.94 22.74
CA GLU A 175 19.25 14.79 23.72
C GLU A 175 20.53 14.15 24.26
N ILE A 176 20.48 12.84 24.58
CA ILE A 176 21.67 12.08 25.04
C ILE A 176 22.79 12.11 24.00
N GLN A 177 22.42 12.11 22.70
CA GLN A 177 23.37 12.16 21.58
C GLN A 177 23.76 13.59 21.19
N GLY A 178 23.26 14.63 21.87
CA GLY A 178 23.46 16.03 21.52
C GLY A 178 22.79 16.42 20.20
N ILE A 179 21.71 15.71 19.83
CA ILE A 179 20.98 15.90 18.60
C ILE A 179 19.67 16.62 18.88
N ARG A 180 19.40 17.67 18.12
CA ARG A 180 18.07 18.28 18.02
C ARG A 180 17.42 17.79 16.73
N LEU A 181 16.26 17.15 16.84
CA LEU A 181 15.53 16.58 15.70
C LEU A 181 15.03 17.66 14.73
N PRO A 182 14.91 17.34 13.43
CA PRO A 182 14.34 18.27 12.47
C PRO A 182 12.86 18.50 12.76
N ARG A 183 12.40 19.73 12.53
CA ARG A 183 10.99 20.13 12.77
C ARG A 183 10.43 20.84 11.55
N PRO A 184 9.25 20.46 11.05
CA PRO A 184 8.65 21.15 9.92
C PRO A 184 8.28 22.59 10.30
N TYR A 185 8.50 23.57 9.40
CA TYR A 185 8.11 24.96 9.59
C TYR A 185 6.60 25.10 9.80
N ARG A 186 5.83 24.29 9.08
CA ARG A 186 4.38 24.21 9.19
C ARG A 186 3.92 22.77 9.06
N ARG A 187 2.84 22.43 9.73
CA ARG A 187 2.19 21.13 9.55
C ARG A 187 1.26 21.20 8.34
N LEU A 188 1.49 20.40 7.33
CA LEU A 188 0.58 20.19 6.22
C LEU A 188 -0.20 18.89 6.45
N ARG A 189 -1.45 18.88 6.01
CA ARG A 189 -2.28 17.68 6.01
C ARG A 189 -2.49 17.25 4.55
N PRO A 190 -2.22 15.98 4.22
CA PRO A 190 -2.57 15.46 2.91
C PRO A 190 -4.08 15.56 2.66
N GLU A 191 -4.41 15.80 1.41
CA GLU A 191 -5.79 15.76 0.96
C GLU A 191 -6.35 14.32 1.13
N TYR A 192 -7.63 14.21 1.47
CA TYR A 192 -8.35 12.93 1.50
C TYR A 192 -9.02 12.72 0.14
N PRO A 193 -8.50 11.83 -0.73
CA PRO A 193 -8.95 11.71 -2.11
C PRO A 193 -10.39 11.20 -2.24
N ASP A 194 -11.05 11.53 -3.34
CA ASP A 194 -12.40 11.02 -3.64
C ASP A 194 -12.46 9.49 -3.69
N THR A 195 -11.39 8.85 -4.13
CA THR A 195 -11.27 7.37 -4.14
C THR A 195 -11.30 6.80 -2.73
N ALA A 196 -10.60 7.42 -1.77
CA ALA A 196 -10.65 7.06 -0.36
C ALA A 196 -12.02 7.41 0.25
N ALA A 197 -12.61 8.54 -0.14
CA ALA A 197 -13.92 8.97 0.35
C ALA A 197 -15.02 8.00 -0.05
N ARG A 198 -15.04 7.54 -1.31
CA ARG A 198 -16.00 6.53 -1.80
C ARG A 198 -15.79 5.17 -1.13
N ALA A 199 -14.54 4.81 -0.86
CA ALA A 199 -14.19 3.58 -0.15
C ALA A 199 -14.40 3.68 1.36
N GLU A 200 -14.67 4.88 1.90
CA GLU A 200 -14.69 5.16 3.33
C GLU A 200 -13.42 4.65 4.03
N ALA A 201 -12.27 4.79 3.37
CA ALA A 201 -11.02 4.18 3.78
C ALA A 201 -10.42 4.87 5.01
N GLU A 202 -10.20 4.11 6.09
CA GLU A 202 -9.44 4.57 7.24
C GLU A 202 -8.11 3.82 7.28
N ALA A 203 -7.01 4.57 7.26
CA ALA A 203 -5.68 3.98 7.17
C ALA A 203 -4.59 4.93 7.71
N THR A 204 -3.43 4.36 7.93
CA THR A 204 -2.22 5.10 8.28
C THR A 204 -1.22 5.00 7.14
N VAL A 205 -0.64 6.13 6.73
CA VAL A 205 0.51 6.17 5.82
C VAL A 205 1.72 6.65 6.62
N ASP A 206 2.77 5.83 6.64
CA ASP A 206 4.06 6.19 7.21
C ASP A 206 5.06 6.42 6.08
N VAL A 207 5.79 7.52 6.16
CA VAL A 207 6.85 7.86 5.22
C VAL A 207 8.14 8.19 5.96
N VAL A 208 9.25 7.69 5.46
CA VAL A 208 10.60 8.12 5.87
C VAL A 208 11.05 9.20 4.91
N VAL A 209 11.51 10.30 5.45
CA VAL A 209 11.91 11.50 4.72
C VAL A 209 13.35 11.84 5.04
N ALA A 210 14.19 11.94 4.02
CA ALA A 210 15.53 12.50 4.17
C ALA A 210 15.43 14.03 4.19
N VAL A 211 15.78 14.64 5.31
CA VAL A 211 15.86 16.10 5.48
C VAL A 211 17.32 16.52 5.37
N GLY A 212 17.63 17.40 4.44
CA GLY A 212 18.97 17.93 4.25
C GLY A 212 19.44 18.83 5.41
N ALA A 213 20.73 19.13 5.45
CA ALA A 213 21.29 20.10 6.39
C ALA A 213 20.79 21.54 6.15
N ASP A 214 20.24 21.80 4.98
CA ASP A 214 19.55 23.04 4.59
C ASP A 214 18.05 23.05 4.98
N GLY A 215 17.52 21.91 5.47
CA GLY A 215 16.13 21.75 5.82
C GLY A 215 15.20 21.40 4.66
N GLU A 216 15.75 21.17 3.46
CA GLU A 216 14.98 20.76 2.30
C GLU A 216 14.67 19.24 2.33
N VAL A 217 13.54 18.88 1.73
CA VAL A 217 13.10 17.49 1.60
C VAL A 217 13.80 16.83 0.40
N GLY A 218 14.58 15.78 0.68
CA GLY A 218 15.20 14.93 -0.31
C GLY A 218 14.34 13.71 -0.67
N GLU A 219 14.89 12.50 -0.46
CA GLU A 219 14.16 11.25 -0.70
C GLU A 219 12.96 11.10 0.23
N VAL A 220 11.83 10.65 -0.32
CA VAL A 220 10.61 10.30 0.42
C VAL A 220 10.26 8.84 0.11
N GLN A 221 10.30 7.99 1.12
CA GLN A 221 10.03 6.57 1.01
C GLN A 221 8.80 6.18 1.82
N ILE A 222 7.81 5.54 1.20
CA ILE A 222 6.67 4.97 1.91
C ILE A 222 7.12 3.71 2.64
N VAL A 223 6.87 3.64 3.96
CA VAL A 223 7.20 2.50 4.81
C VAL A 223 5.96 1.82 5.43
N ARG A 224 4.80 2.46 5.32
CA ARG A 224 3.46 1.87 5.49
C ARG A 224 2.55 2.47 4.42
N TRP A 225 2.00 1.64 3.58
CA TRP A 225 1.12 2.04 2.48
C TRP A 225 -0.36 1.75 2.80
N ALA A 226 -1.24 2.47 2.16
CA ALA A 226 -2.69 2.38 2.35
C ALA A 226 -3.47 2.14 1.03
N GLY A 227 -2.96 2.58 -0.10
CA GLY A 227 -3.70 2.62 -1.35
C GLY A 227 -4.74 3.75 -1.37
N PHE A 228 -5.77 3.60 -2.18
CA PHE A 228 -6.90 4.54 -2.33
C PHE A 228 -6.50 5.99 -2.69
N GLY A 229 -5.29 6.21 -3.21
CA GLY A 229 -4.74 7.54 -3.47
C GLY A 229 -4.14 8.26 -2.24
N LEU A 230 -4.20 7.63 -1.06
CA LEU A 230 -3.68 8.19 0.19
C LEU A 230 -2.15 8.27 0.21
N ASP A 231 -1.49 7.31 -0.39
CA ASP A 231 -0.03 7.25 -0.50
C ASP A 231 0.48 8.41 -1.36
N GLU A 232 -0.14 8.61 -2.52
CA GLU A 232 0.22 9.65 -3.49
C GLU A 232 0.01 11.05 -2.92
N THR A 233 -1.13 11.32 -2.26
CA THR A 233 -1.39 12.62 -1.63
C THR A 233 -0.46 12.87 -0.45
N THR A 234 -0.07 11.84 0.30
CA THR A 234 0.90 11.94 1.38
C THR A 234 2.26 12.34 0.83
N VAL A 235 2.78 11.63 -0.19
CA VAL A 235 4.07 11.95 -0.81
C VAL A 235 4.06 13.36 -1.40
N ALA A 236 2.98 13.75 -2.11
CA ALA A 236 2.84 15.08 -2.68
C ALA A 236 2.86 16.19 -1.60
N THR A 237 2.23 15.93 -0.45
CA THR A 237 2.22 16.87 0.68
C THR A 237 3.57 16.96 1.36
N VAL A 238 4.23 15.82 1.57
CA VAL A 238 5.55 15.77 2.24
C VAL A 238 6.61 16.51 1.42
N ARG A 239 6.58 16.40 0.10
CA ARG A 239 7.50 17.14 -0.79
C ARG A 239 7.35 18.66 -0.76
N GLN A 240 6.27 19.18 -0.18
CA GLN A 240 6.03 20.62 0.02
C GLN A 240 6.46 21.12 1.40
N LEU A 241 6.95 20.22 2.26
CA LEU A 241 7.43 20.58 3.58
C LEU A 241 8.83 21.21 3.50
N HIS A 242 9.07 22.14 4.40
CA HIS A 242 10.40 22.67 4.71
C HIS A 242 10.62 22.48 6.20
N PHE A 243 11.85 22.17 6.59
CA PHE A 243 12.20 21.84 7.95
C PHE A 243 13.27 22.79 8.50
N PHE A 244 13.21 23.07 9.80
CA PHE A 244 14.41 23.37 10.55
C PHE A 244 15.26 22.10 10.56
N PRO A 245 16.52 22.12 10.07
CA PRO A 245 17.33 20.92 9.98
C PRO A 245 17.63 20.29 11.34
N ALA A 246 18.03 19.03 11.33
CA ALA A 246 18.62 18.42 12.51
C ALA A 246 19.92 19.16 12.88
N MET A 247 20.20 19.26 14.18
CA MET A 247 21.43 19.87 14.67
C MET A 247 22.16 18.90 15.58
N LYS A 248 23.47 18.72 15.38
CA LYS A 248 24.33 17.95 16.26
C LYS A 248 25.44 18.87 16.79
N ASN A 249 25.45 19.12 18.09
CA ASN A 249 26.42 20.03 18.73
C ASN A 249 26.48 21.42 18.06
N GLY A 250 25.34 21.95 17.63
CA GLY A 250 25.24 23.26 16.99
C GLY A 250 25.49 23.28 15.47
N THR A 251 25.86 22.12 14.86
CA THR A 251 26.08 22.01 13.41
C THR A 251 24.86 21.37 12.72
N PRO A 252 24.33 21.94 11.61
CA PRO A 252 23.27 21.31 10.83
C PRO A 252 23.76 20.01 10.20
N ILE A 253 22.94 18.96 10.31
CA ILE A 253 23.23 17.65 9.72
C ILE A 253 22.01 17.12 8.94
N PRO A 254 22.21 16.35 7.88
CA PRO A 254 21.12 15.66 7.24
C PRO A 254 20.63 14.49 8.13
N MET A 255 19.31 14.23 8.10
CA MET A 255 18.72 13.19 8.95
C MET A 255 17.45 12.62 8.31
N ARG A 256 17.22 11.30 8.45
CA ARG A 256 15.96 10.69 8.08
C ARG A 256 14.99 10.75 9.25
N VAL A 257 13.75 11.11 8.96
CA VAL A 257 12.66 11.19 9.95
C VAL A 257 11.45 10.42 9.48
N LEU A 258 10.75 9.78 10.41
CA LEU A 258 9.48 9.13 10.17
C LEU A 258 8.34 10.14 10.35
N LEU A 259 7.52 10.30 9.34
CA LEU A 259 6.26 11.05 9.41
C LEU A 259 5.09 10.09 9.30
N ARG A 260 4.11 10.26 10.19
CA ARG A 260 2.89 9.45 10.23
C ARG A 260 1.65 10.28 9.96
N TYR A 261 0.84 9.83 9.00
CA TYR A 261 -0.43 10.45 8.64
C TYR A 261 -1.57 9.45 8.86
N ASN A 262 -2.47 9.78 9.79
CA ASN A 262 -3.66 8.98 10.06
C ASN A 262 -4.84 9.57 9.32
N PHE A 263 -5.37 8.82 8.38
CA PHE A 263 -6.55 9.16 7.62
C PHE A 263 -7.78 8.58 8.29
N ARG A 264 -8.76 9.41 8.51
CA ARG A 264 -10.07 9.03 9.04
C ARG A 264 -11.14 9.56 8.11
N LYS A 265 -12.22 8.82 8.01
CA LYS A 265 -13.40 9.22 7.27
C LYS A 265 -13.84 10.62 7.73
N PRO A 266 -14.07 11.58 6.80
CA PRO A 266 -14.64 12.87 7.14
C PRO A 266 -16.00 12.69 7.82
N PRO A 267 -16.34 13.50 8.83
CA PRO A 267 -17.69 13.49 9.38
C PRO A 267 -18.70 13.85 8.27
N ARG A 268 -19.80 13.11 8.23
CA ARG A 268 -20.91 13.36 7.32
C ARG A 268 -21.66 14.62 7.70
#